data_af56cec9d2da1955c4a451ece4be4ee8
#
_entry.id   af56cec9d2da1955c4a451ece4be4ee8
#
_cell.length_a   1.000
_cell.length_b   1.000
_cell.length_c   1.000
_cell.angle_alpha   90.00
_cell.angle_beta   90.00
_cell.angle_gamma   90.00
#
_symmetry.space_group_name_H-M   'P 1'
#
loop_
_entity.id
_entity.type
_entity.pdbx_description
1 polymer ?
#
loop_
_entity_poly.entity_id
_entity_poly.type
_entity_poly.pdbx_seq_one_letter_code
_entity_poly.pdbx_strand_id
1 'polypeptide(L)'
;MLVADAQGSPEATRGLTEAIRKVTSQPIKYVIICSDHGDHTGGNPVLPAGITYYIHPASRVILEKSANGWKPPADVRLVTDKETIRMGGEDFQILFLGRAHTGGDLSVYLPGQKILFLSETFLNRVFPAMRSAWPSDWLHALDRAEKIDANIYIPGHGFTESAAVSKEELYNFHQALQSVIDEATRLYKAGVPVDDAIKQANWGQYGSWTLASSQGPIAIRKVYEELSGKLGGGLRDHYRKLN
;
A
#
# COMPACT_ATOMS: atom_id res chain seq x y z
N MET A 1 18.54 6.38 11.40
CA MET A 1 17.71 5.22 11.04
C MET A 1 16.51 5.70 10.23
N LEU A 2 15.99 4.86 9.32
CA LEU A 2 14.76 5.08 8.54
C LEU A 2 13.71 4.05 8.99
N VAL A 3 12.45 4.47 9.08
CA VAL A 3 11.28 3.62 9.33
C VAL A 3 10.30 3.80 8.17
N ALA A 4 9.82 2.71 7.62
CA ALA A 4 8.76 2.68 6.62
C ALA A 4 7.47 2.27 7.33
N ASP A 5 6.50 3.17 7.32
CA ASP A 5 5.26 3.16 8.08
C ASP A 5 5.43 3.12 9.63
N ALA A 6 4.48 3.70 10.34
CA ALA A 6 4.27 3.48 11.75
C ALA A 6 3.30 2.30 11.94
N GLN A 7 2.89 2.03 13.14
CA GLN A 7 1.83 1.06 13.43
C GLN A 7 0.47 1.75 13.51
N GLY A 8 -0.60 0.96 13.60
CA GLY A 8 -1.98 1.44 13.67
C GLY A 8 -2.34 2.19 14.97
N SER A 9 -1.47 2.18 15.97
CA SER A 9 -1.73 2.86 17.24
C SER A 9 -0.46 3.37 17.90
N PRO A 10 -0.58 4.38 18.79
CA PRO A 10 0.52 4.84 19.63
C PRO A 10 1.16 3.74 20.46
N GLU A 11 0.37 2.81 21.00
CA GLU A 11 0.87 1.70 21.82
C GLU A 11 1.73 0.74 20.99
N ALA A 12 1.22 0.29 19.84
CA ALA A 12 1.96 -0.60 18.95
C ALA A 12 3.27 0.05 18.46
N THR A 13 3.26 1.36 18.18
CA THR A 13 4.46 2.10 17.76
C THR A 13 5.47 2.26 18.88
N ARG A 14 5.05 2.41 20.15
CA ARG A 14 5.98 2.36 21.28
C ARG A 14 6.65 0.99 21.37
N GLY A 15 5.89 -0.11 21.22
CA GLY A 15 6.43 -1.46 21.18
C GLY A 15 7.46 -1.65 20.05
N LEU A 16 7.15 -1.15 18.84
CA LEU A 16 8.09 -1.13 17.72
C LEU A 16 9.37 -0.35 18.05
N THR A 17 9.25 0.86 18.61
CA THR A 17 10.43 1.66 18.95
C THR A 17 11.27 1.06 20.05
N GLU A 18 10.66 0.36 21.01
CA GLU A 18 11.38 -0.41 22.04
C GLU A 18 12.11 -1.61 21.42
N ALA A 19 11.48 -2.34 20.51
CA ALA A 19 12.14 -3.43 19.79
C ALA A 19 13.35 -2.93 18.98
N ILE A 20 13.20 -1.81 18.29
CA ILE A 20 14.28 -1.15 17.55
C ILE A 20 15.43 -0.77 18.49
N ARG A 21 15.17 -0.21 19.68
CA ARG A 21 16.20 0.18 20.65
C ARG A 21 17.02 -1.00 21.18
N LYS A 22 16.49 -2.22 21.13
CA LYS A 22 17.24 -3.44 21.47
C LYS A 22 18.29 -3.79 20.41
N VAL A 23 18.09 -3.33 19.18
CA VAL A 23 18.96 -3.59 18.02
C VAL A 23 19.96 -2.45 17.80
N THR A 24 19.53 -1.21 17.99
CA THR A 24 20.37 -0.03 17.73
C THR A 24 19.96 1.17 18.58
N SER A 25 20.96 1.97 18.99
CA SER A 25 20.76 3.26 19.67
C SER A 25 20.64 4.44 18.69
N GLN A 26 20.73 4.20 17.39
CA GLN A 26 20.65 5.26 16.40
C GLN A 26 19.26 5.93 16.37
N PRO A 27 19.16 7.27 16.30
CA PRO A 27 17.86 7.94 16.26
C PRO A 27 17.12 7.67 14.93
N ILE A 28 15.79 7.66 15.01
CA ILE A 28 14.93 7.70 13.82
C ILE A 28 15.06 9.11 13.22
N LYS A 29 15.54 9.20 11.98
CA LYS A 29 15.70 10.45 11.24
C LYS A 29 14.67 10.62 10.14
N TYR A 30 14.24 9.51 9.56
CA TYR A 30 13.35 9.49 8.41
C TYR A 30 12.18 8.54 8.66
N VAL A 31 10.99 8.96 8.24
CA VAL A 31 9.80 8.12 8.18
C VAL A 31 9.20 8.24 6.79
N ILE A 32 8.98 7.09 6.16
CA ILE A 32 8.31 7.00 4.87
C ILE A 32 6.86 6.62 5.13
N ILE A 33 5.92 7.44 4.70
CA ILE A 33 4.49 7.13 4.73
C ILE A 33 4.17 6.36 3.46
N CYS A 34 4.16 5.05 3.55
CA CYS A 34 3.93 4.18 2.40
C CYS A 34 2.43 4.01 2.12
N SER A 35 1.56 4.15 3.13
CA SER A 35 0.11 4.19 2.97
C SER A 35 -0.51 5.28 3.85
N ASP A 36 -1.59 5.91 3.38
CA ASP A 36 -2.34 6.91 4.16
C ASP A 36 -3.38 6.29 5.10
N HIS A 37 -3.52 4.99 5.13
CA HIS A 37 -4.45 4.31 6.04
C HIS A 37 -4.01 4.40 7.49
N GLY A 38 -4.99 4.29 8.40
CA GLY A 38 -4.78 4.50 9.83
C GLY A 38 -3.87 3.47 10.50
N ASP A 39 -3.86 2.25 9.99
CA ASP A 39 -2.98 1.16 10.46
C ASP A 39 -1.50 1.37 10.09
N HIS A 40 -1.19 2.30 9.17
CA HIS A 40 0.17 2.74 8.81
C HIS A 40 0.56 4.07 9.47
N THR A 41 -0.41 4.91 9.83
CA THR A 41 -0.16 6.29 10.27
C THR A 41 -0.61 6.59 11.70
N GLY A 42 -1.43 5.73 12.31
CA GLY A 42 -2.02 5.95 13.64
C GLY A 42 -1.01 6.08 14.78
N GLY A 43 0.17 5.52 14.60
CA GLY A 43 1.26 5.61 15.56
C GLY A 43 2.20 6.80 15.40
N ASN A 44 2.10 7.57 14.33
CA ASN A 44 2.98 8.73 14.08
C ASN A 44 3.01 9.76 15.21
N PRO A 45 1.92 10.02 15.96
CA PRO A 45 1.93 10.99 17.07
C PRO A 45 2.93 10.71 18.19
N VAL A 46 3.41 9.48 18.34
CA VAL A 46 4.38 9.11 19.40
C VAL A 46 5.81 8.94 18.90
N LEU A 47 6.04 9.16 17.62
CA LEU A 47 7.39 9.20 17.08
C LEU A 47 8.13 10.47 17.56
N PRO A 48 9.48 10.43 17.65
CA PRO A 48 10.27 11.56 18.11
C PRO A 48 10.06 12.83 17.26
N ALA A 49 10.29 14.00 17.86
CA ALA A 49 10.35 15.25 17.12
C ALA A 49 11.60 15.32 16.20
N GLY A 50 11.54 16.16 15.17
CA GLY A 50 12.66 16.39 14.24
C GLY A 50 12.84 15.33 13.17
N ILE A 51 11.86 14.44 12.97
CA ILE A 51 11.84 13.46 11.89
C ILE A 51 11.49 14.17 10.58
N THR A 52 12.20 13.83 9.51
CA THR A 52 11.80 14.18 8.15
C THR A 52 10.87 13.09 7.60
N TYR A 53 9.67 13.48 7.23
CA TYR A 53 8.68 12.59 6.61
C TYR A 53 8.74 12.67 5.09
N TYR A 54 8.60 11.52 4.44
CA TYR A 54 8.42 11.39 2.99
C TYR A 54 7.03 10.84 2.72
N ILE A 55 6.30 11.45 1.79
CA ILE A 55 4.91 11.09 1.50
C ILE A 55 4.57 11.38 0.04
N HIS A 56 3.70 10.59 -0.57
CA HIS A 56 3.14 10.93 -1.88
C HIS A 56 2.12 12.08 -1.74
N PRO A 57 2.05 13.03 -2.71
CA PRO A 57 1.08 14.15 -2.64
C PRO A 57 -0.37 13.72 -2.43
N ALA A 58 -0.77 12.59 -3.03
CA ALA A 58 -2.10 12.03 -2.85
C ALA A 58 -2.42 11.65 -1.41
N SER A 59 -1.52 10.90 -0.78
CA SER A 59 -1.64 10.49 0.61
C SER A 59 -1.62 11.69 1.56
N ARG A 60 -0.80 12.70 1.26
CA ARG A 60 -0.81 13.97 2.00
C ARG A 60 -2.20 14.61 2.03
N VAL A 61 -2.84 14.75 0.87
CA VAL A 61 -4.18 15.35 0.75
C VAL A 61 -5.22 14.57 1.58
N ILE A 62 -5.17 13.24 1.57
CA ILE A 62 -6.08 12.40 2.35
C ILE A 62 -5.86 12.61 3.84
N LEU A 63 -4.61 12.58 4.29
CA LEU A 63 -4.27 12.76 5.70
C LEU A 63 -4.62 14.18 6.20
N GLU A 64 -4.39 15.22 5.41
CA GLU A 64 -4.78 16.59 5.76
C GLU A 64 -6.30 16.76 5.94
N LYS A 65 -7.10 16.04 5.15
CA LYS A 65 -8.57 16.07 5.21
C LYS A 65 -9.17 15.14 6.27
N SER A 66 -8.41 14.18 6.78
CA SER A 66 -8.90 13.24 7.81
C SER A 66 -9.32 13.99 9.07
N ALA A 67 -10.53 13.76 9.57
CA ALA A 67 -11.04 14.47 10.75
C ALA A 67 -10.27 14.11 12.03
N ASN A 68 -9.92 12.84 12.20
CA ASN A 68 -9.37 12.28 13.44
C ASN A 68 -7.99 11.63 13.26
N GLY A 69 -7.40 11.69 12.06
CA GLY A 69 -6.11 11.08 11.76
C GLY A 69 -4.93 12.00 12.12
N TRP A 70 -3.74 11.39 12.13
CA TRP A 70 -2.49 12.14 12.19
C TRP A 70 -2.38 13.10 10.99
N LYS A 71 -1.85 14.30 11.24
CA LYS A 71 -1.60 15.29 10.20
C LYS A 71 -0.11 15.35 9.89
N PRO A 72 0.28 15.23 8.61
CA PRO A 72 1.68 15.40 8.24
C PRO A 72 2.16 16.83 8.54
N PRO A 73 3.42 17.01 8.95
CA PRO A 73 4.02 18.33 9.11
C PRO A 73 4.02 19.12 7.79
N ALA A 74 4.13 20.45 7.88
CA ALA A 74 4.10 21.31 6.70
C ALA A 74 5.32 21.10 5.78
N ASP A 75 6.46 20.73 6.36
CA ASP A 75 7.77 20.56 5.70
C ASP A 75 8.06 19.13 5.22
N VAL A 76 7.03 18.27 5.09
CA VAL A 76 7.21 16.93 4.53
C VAL A 76 7.84 16.97 3.14
N ARG A 77 8.62 15.95 2.83
CA ARG A 77 9.18 15.73 1.48
C ARG A 77 8.17 14.99 0.62
N LEU A 78 7.83 15.57 -0.53
CA LEU A 78 6.90 14.97 -1.47
C LEU A 78 7.65 14.06 -2.45
N VAL A 79 7.16 12.83 -2.62
CA VAL A 79 7.69 11.84 -3.55
C VAL A 79 6.63 11.57 -4.63
N THR A 80 6.88 11.99 -5.86
CA THR A 80 5.95 11.79 -7.00
C THR A 80 6.36 10.65 -7.92
N ASP A 81 7.63 10.25 -7.87
CA ASP A 81 8.19 9.18 -8.69
C ASP A 81 9.25 8.41 -7.89
N LYS A 82 10.43 9.00 -7.72
CA LYS A 82 11.55 8.39 -7.01
C LYS A 82 12.33 9.41 -6.21
N GLU A 83 12.68 9.03 -4.98
CA GLU A 83 13.66 9.74 -4.15
C GLU A 83 14.69 8.76 -3.60
N THR A 84 15.90 9.24 -3.30
CA THR A 84 16.94 8.40 -2.72
C THR A 84 17.51 9.05 -1.47
N ILE A 85 17.48 8.32 -0.36
CA ILE A 85 18.15 8.68 0.89
C ILE A 85 19.42 7.85 1.00
N ARG A 86 20.58 8.51 1.12
CA ARG A 86 21.84 7.84 1.41
C ARG A 86 22.15 7.91 2.90
N MET A 87 22.25 6.75 3.53
CA MET A 87 22.46 6.66 4.98
C MET A 87 23.24 5.40 5.34
N GLY A 88 24.30 5.55 6.16
CA GLY A 88 25.09 4.41 6.60
C GLY A 88 25.86 3.68 5.47
N GLY A 89 26.12 4.36 4.36
CA GLY A 89 26.76 3.75 3.18
C GLY A 89 25.77 3.07 2.22
N GLU A 90 24.48 3.03 2.57
CA GLU A 90 23.43 2.37 1.81
C GLU A 90 22.50 3.39 1.15
N ASP A 91 21.97 3.05 -0.01
CA ASP A 91 20.93 3.80 -0.71
C ASP A 91 19.55 3.21 -0.38
N PHE A 92 18.64 4.07 0.07
CA PHE A 92 17.23 3.76 0.28
C PHE A 92 16.44 4.49 -0.80
N GLN A 93 15.93 3.75 -1.77
CA GLN A 93 15.12 4.31 -2.84
C GLN A 93 13.66 4.26 -2.46
N ILE A 94 13.02 5.43 -2.36
CA ILE A 94 11.59 5.58 -2.14
C ILE A 94 10.95 5.67 -3.51
N LEU A 95 10.01 4.78 -3.82
CA LEU A 95 9.45 4.61 -5.16
C LEU A 95 7.94 4.77 -5.13
N PHE A 96 7.39 5.55 -6.06
CA PHE A 96 5.99 5.49 -6.42
C PHE A 96 5.82 4.58 -7.64
N LEU A 97 5.31 3.38 -7.41
CA LEU A 97 5.12 2.39 -8.48
C LEU A 97 3.80 2.59 -9.25
N GLY A 98 2.98 3.54 -8.84
CA GLY A 98 1.65 3.80 -9.38
C GLY A 98 0.60 3.74 -8.30
N ARG A 99 -0.62 4.16 -8.63
CA ARG A 99 -1.77 3.99 -7.73
C ARG A 99 -2.04 2.49 -7.57
N ALA A 100 -2.35 2.07 -6.36
CA ALA A 100 -2.54 0.67 -6.04
C ALA A 100 -3.68 0.49 -5.02
N HIS A 101 -3.38 0.10 -3.79
CA HIS A 101 -4.32 -0.03 -2.67
C HIS A 101 -4.91 1.34 -2.26
N THR A 102 -4.11 2.40 -2.42
CA THR A 102 -4.53 3.81 -2.33
C THR A 102 -4.09 4.59 -3.58
N GLY A 103 -4.27 5.91 -3.55
CA GLY A 103 -3.78 6.78 -4.63
C GLY A 103 -2.32 7.19 -4.49
N GLY A 104 -1.64 6.84 -3.39
CA GLY A 104 -0.32 7.35 -3.07
C GLY A 104 0.59 6.35 -2.34
N ASP A 105 0.45 5.05 -2.63
CA ASP A 105 1.27 4.03 -2.00
C ASP A 105 2.73 4.17 -2.43
N LEU A 106 3.64 4.25 -1.45
CA LEU A 106 5.08 4.28 -1.66
C LEU A 106 5.71 2.95 -1.27
N SER A 107 6.79 2.61 -1.94
CA SER A 107 7.62 1.44 -1.66
C SER A 107 9.03 1.87 -1.31
N VAL A 108 9.78 1.02 -0.58
CA VAL A 108 11.18 1.29 -0.24
C VAL A 108 12.06 0.15 -0.75
N TYR A 109 13.01 0.49 -1.62
CA TYR A 109 13.95 -0.47 -2.19
C TYR A 109 15.37 -0.23 -1.69
N LEU A 110 16.03 -1.29 -1.24
CA LEU A 110 17.43 -1.33 -0.83
C LEU A 110 18.22 -2.12 -1.89
N PRO A 111 18.81 -1.45 -2.88
CA PRO A 111 19.46 -2.15 -4.00
C PRO A 111 20.68 -2.97 -3.58
N GLY A 112 21.45 -2.51 -2.58
CA GLY A 112 22.61 -3.25 -2.06
C GLY A 112 22.23 -4.59 -1.43
N GLN A 113 21.09 -4.69 -0.77
CA GLN A 113 20.58 -5.91 -0.13
C GLN A 113 19.54 -6.64 -0.97
N LYS A 114 19.09 -6.04 -2.09
CA LYS A 114 18.00 -6.55 -2.94
C LYS A 114 16.70 -6.81 -2.15
N ILE A 115 16.35 -5.87 -1.26
CA ILE A 115 15.13 -5.92 -0.46
C ILE A 115 14.15 -4.87 -0.96
N LEU A 116 12.92 -5.27 -1.26
CA LEU A 116 11.82 -4.39 -1.67
C LEU A 116 10.68 -4.49 -0.65
N PHE A 117 10.49 -3.42 0.13
CA PHE A 117 9.31 -3.24 0.96
C PHE A 117 8.21 -2.59 0.12
N LEU A 118 7.09 -3.27 -0.04
CA LEU A 118 5.98 -2.87 -0.92
C LEU A 118 4.79 -2.28 -0.16
N SER A 119 4.78 -2.37 1.17
CA SER A 119 3.64 -1.94 1.99
C SER A 119 2.32 -2.47 1.40
N GLU A 120 1.30 -1.64 1.30
CA GLU A 120 -0.04 -2.00 0.82
C GLU A 120 -0.11 -2.39 -0.67
N THR A 121 0.93 -2.13 -1.44
CA THR A 121 0.98 -2.60 -2.84
C THR A 121 1.03 -4.13 -2.92
N PHE A 122 1.51 -4.80 -1.86
CA PHE A 122 1.58 -6.26 -1.76
C PHE A 122 0.96 -6.77 -0.45
N LEU A 123 -0.05 -7.64 -0.56
CA LEU A 123 -0.74 -8.28 0.55
C LEU A 123 -0.56 -9.80 0.44
N ASN A 124 0.40 -10.38 1.18
CA ASN A 124 0.76 -11.78 1.02
C ASN A 124 -0.32 -12.73 1.57
N ARG A 125 -1.02 -13.45 0.68
CA ARG A 125 -2.14 -14.37 0.99
C ARG A 125 -3.30 -13.71 1.73
N VAL A 126 -3.44 -12.38 1.57
CA VAL A 126 -4.60 -11.63 1.99
C VAL A 126 -5.38 -11.25 0.73
N PHE A 127 -6.70 -11.45 0.75
CA PHE A 127 -7.56 -11.10 -0.38
C PHE A 127 -7.45 -9.60 -0.69
N PRO A 128 -7.37 -9.19 -1.98
CA PRO A 128 -7.17 -7.80 -2.34
C PRO A 128 -8.19 -6.86 -1.69
N ALA A 129 -7.71 -5.98 -0.80
CA ALA A 129 -8.53 -5.03 -0.07
C ALA A 129 -8.70 -3.75 -0.89
N MET A 130 -9.91 -3.53 -1.46
CA MET A 130 -10.11 -2.55 -2.52
C MET A 130 -10.86 -1.28 -2.10
N ARG A 131 -11.09 -1.02 -0.82
CA ARG A 131 -11.89 0.14 -0.39
C ARG A 131 -11.43 1.46 -1.01
N SER A 132 -10.13 1.72 -1.01
CA SER A 132 -9.50 2.93 -1.56
C SER A 132 -8.75 2.68 -2.86
N ALA A 133 -8.84 1.46 -3.41
CA ALA A 133 -7.98 0.99 -4.49
C ALA A 133 -8.32 1.59 -5.86
N TRP A 134 -7.32 1.47 -6.72
CA TRP A 134 -7.37 1.73 -8.15
C TRP A 134 -7.08 0.41 -8.89
N PRO A 135 -8.10 -0.44 -9.12
CA PRO A 135 -7.90 -1.84 -9.49
C PRO A 135 -6.96 -2.05 -10.68
N SER A 136 -7.23 -1.39 -11.82
CA SER A 136 -6.41 -1.54 -13.03
C SER A 136 -4.99 -0.96 -12.86
N ASP A 137 -4.86 0.17 -12.16
CA ASP A 137 -3.55 0.77 -11.89
C ASP A 137 -2.72 -0.09 -10.92
N TRP A 138 -3.38 -0.79 -9.99
CA TRP A 138 -2.69 -1.68 -9.05
C TRP A 138 -1.99 -2.84 -9.75
N LEU A 139 -2.61 -3.42 -10.79
CA LEU A 139 -1.94 -4.41 -11.65
C LEU A 139 -0.66 -3.84 -12.26
N HIS A 140 -0.73 -2.62 -12.79
CA HIS A 140 0.44 -1.95 -13.38
C HIS A 140 1.52 -1.62 -12.33
N ALA A 141 1.15 -1.32 -11.09
CA ALA A 141 2.11 -1.13 -10.00
C ALA A 141 2.84 -2.43 -9.66
N LEU A 142 2.12 -3.56 -9.64
CA LEU A 142 2.71 -4.90 -9.47
C LEU A 142 3.63 -5.29 -10.63
N ASP A 143 3.23 -5.02 -11.89
CA ASP A 143 4.10 -5.21 -13.06
C ASP A 143 5.45 -4.49 -12.92
N ARG A 144 5.44 -3.29 -12.33
CA ARG A 144 6.67 -2.53 -12.08
C ARG A 144 7.47 -3.10 -10.92
N ALA A 145 6.79 -3.52 -9.85
CA ALA A 145 7.44 -4.16 -8.70
C ALA A 145 8.19 -5.44 -9.10
N GLU A 146 7.59 -6.26 -9.95
CA GLU A 146 8.17 -7.52 -10.43
C GLU A 146 9.43 -7.33 -11.30
N LYS A 147 9.60 -6.15 -11.90
CA LYS A 147 10.78 -5.80 -12.71
C LYS A 147 11.96 -5.31 -11.87
N ILE A 148 11.74 -5.00 -10.58
CA ILE A 148 12.82 -4.59 -9.67
C ILE A 148 13.67 -5.82 -9.33
N ASP A 149 14.99 -5.66 -9.41
CA ASP A 149 15.96 -6.71 -9.06
C ASP A 149 16.04 -6.88 -7.53
N ALA A 150 15.01 -7.51 -6.95
CA ALA A 150 14.93 -7.83 -5.54
C ALA A 150 14.89 -9.34 -5.31
N ASN A 151 15.43 -9.79 -4.17
CA ASN A 151 15.38 -11.17 -3.73
C ASN A 151 14.39 -11.36 -2.56
N ILE A 152 14.15 -10.28 -1.79
CA ILE A 152 13.26 -10.27 -0.64
C ILE A 152 12.18 -9.22 -0.90
N TYR A 153 10.93 -9.64 -0.78
CA TYR A 153 9.76 -8.79 -0.93
C TYR A 153 9.03 -8.72 0.41
N ILE A 154 8.80 -7.53 0.94
CA ILE A 154 8.14 -7.36 2.24
C ILE A 154 6.74 -6.79 1.99
N PRO A 155 5.68 -7.54 2.33
CA PRO A 155 4.30 -7.09 2.20
C PRO A 155 3.93 -6.09 3.32
N GLY A 156 2.84 -5.32 3.11
CA GLY A 156 2.22 -4.52 4.15
C GLY A 156 1.47 -5.38 5.16
N HIS A 157 0.79 -6.40 4.67
CA HIS A 157 0.03 -7.36 5.47
C HIS A 157 0.23 -8.78 4.99
N GLY A 158 -0.09 -9.73 5.87
CA GLY A 158 -0.13 -11.15 5.57
C GLY A 158 1.02 -11.94 6.17
N PHE A 159 1.35 -13.05 5.52
CA PHE A 159 2.25 -14.04 6.08
C PHE A 159 3.71 -13.73 5.76
N THR A 160 4.56 -13.81 6.78
CA THR A 160 6.01 -13.58 6.69
C THR A 160 6.79 -14.71 7.36
N GLU A 161 6.24 -15.94 7.33
CA GLU A 161 6.74 -17.09 8.07
C GLU A 161 8.08 -17.64 7.57
N SER A 162 8.42 -17.36 6.30
CA SER A 162 9.76 -17.69 5.78
C SER A 162 10.69 -16.50 5.94
N ALA A 163 11.99 -16.78 6.10
CA ALA A 163 13.04 -15.77 6.22
C ALA A 163 13.12 -14.79 5.04
N ALA A 164 12.47 -15.12 3.91
CA ALA A 164 12.36 -14.27 2.74
C ALA A 164 11.04 -14.56 2.02
N VAL A 165 10.20 -13.55 1.90
CA VAL A 165 9.05 -13.64 0.98
C VAL A 165 9.59 -13.52 -0.44
N SER A 166 9.35 -14.57 -1.23
CA SER A 166 9.90 -14.69 -2.57
C SER A 166 9.13 -13.89 -3.62
N LYS A 167 9.74 -13.73 -4.79
CA LYS A 167 9.06 -13.17 -5.98
C LYS A 167 7.83 -13.99 -6.37
N GLU A 168 7.82 -15.28 -6.09
CA GLU A 168 6.68 -16.17 -6.33
C GLU A 168 5.45 -15.74 -5.53
N GLU A 169 5.60 -15.35 -4.26
CA GLU A 169 4.50 -14.86 -3.43
C GLU A 169 3.94 -13.52 -3.97
N LEU A 170 4.81 -12.62 -4.42
CA LEU A 170 4.37 -11.39 -5.10
C LEU A 170 3.57 -11.72 -6.37
N TYR A 171 4.08 -12.63 -7.20
CA TYR A 171 3.40 -13.09 -8.41
C TYR A 171 2.05 -13.74 -8.07
N ASN A 172 1.98 -14.57 -7.04
CA ASN A 172 0.72 -15.18 -6.59
C ASN A 172 -0.31 -14.12 -6.17
N PHE A 173 0.12 -13.06 -5.50
CA PHE A 173 -0.76 -11.94 -5.18
C PHE A 173 -1.24 -11.20 -6.44
N HIS A 174 -0.33 -10.97 -7.41
CA HIS A 174 -0.67 -10.37 -8.69
C HIS A 174 -1.74 -11.19 -9.42
N GLN A 175 -1.60 -12.52 -9.48
CA GLN A 175 -2.59 -13.41 -10.08
C GLN A 175 -3.93 -13.39 -9.32
N ALA A 176 -3.89 -13.27 -7.99
CA ALA A 176 -5.11 -13.14 -7.20
C ALA A 176 -5.84 -11.83 -7.52
N LEU A 177 -5.13 -10.70 -7.57
CA LEU A 177 -5.69 -9.41 -7.93
C LEU A 177 -6.29 -9.43 -9.34
N GLN A 178 -5.56 -9.98 -10.34
CA GLN A 178 -6.05 -10.14 -11.69
C GLN A 178 -7.34 -10.98 -11.74
N SER A 179 -7.35 -12.13 -11.06
CA SER A 179 -8.51 -13.03 -11.02
C SER A 179 -9.74 -12.34 -10.40
N VAL A 180 -9.56 -11.55 -9.35
CA VAL A 180 -10.64 -10.80 -8.70
C VAL A 180 -11.21 -9.72 -9.65
N ILE A 181 -10.34 -9.01 -10.35
CA ILE A 181 -10.76 -7.98 -11.33
C ILE A 181 -11.46 -8.64 -12.52
N ASP A 182 -10.95 -9.76 -13.02
CA ASP A 182 -11.53 -10.48 -14.15
C ASP A 182 -12.93 -10.99 -13.84
N GLU A 183 -13.13 -11.59 -12.65
CA GLU A 183 -14.46 -12.07 -12.24
C GLU A 183 -15.46 -10.93 -12.10
N ALA A 184 -15.07 -9.83 -11.44
CA ALA A 184 -15.92 -8.66 -11.33
C ALA A 184 -16.24 -8.05 -12.71
N THR A 185 -15.26 -8.00 -13.61
CA THR A 185 -15.42 -7.51 -14.98
C THR A 185 -16.35 -8.41 -15.79
N ARG A 186 -16.25 -9.72 -15.65
CA ARG A 186 -17.14 -10.71 -16.28
C ARG A 186 -18.60 -10.45 -15.89
N LEU A 187 -18.87 -10.28 -14.62
CA LEU A 187 -20.21 -10.01 -14.10
C LEU A 187 -20.74 -8.65 -14.57
N TYR A 188 -19.90 -7.61 -14.55
CA TYR A 188 -20.26 -6.28 -15.06
C TYR A 188 -20.64 -6.32 -16.55
N LYS A 189 -19.82 -6.95 -17.40
CA LYS A 189 -20.07 -7.10 -18.83
C LYS A 189 -21.32 -7.93 -19.15
N ALA A 190 -21.68 -8.86 -18.28
CA ALA A 190 -22.92 -9.63 -18.36
C ALA A 190 -24.16 -8.83 -17.91
N GLY A 191 -24.00 -7.57 -17.50
CA GLY A 191 -25.08 -6.71 -17.05
C GLY A 191 -25.67 -7.11 -15.69
N VAL A 192 -24.95 -7.90 -14.89
CA VAL A 192 -25.42 -8.33 -13.56
C VAL A 192 -25.41 -7.12 -12.63
N PRO A 193 -26.54 -6.81 -11.95
CA PRO A 193 -26.57 -5.73 -10.95
C PRO A 193 -25.56 -5.99 -9.82
N VAL A 194 -24.97 -4.92 -9.27
CA VAL A 194 -23.86 -5.03 -8.30
C VAL A 194 -24.19 -5.90 -7.08
N ASP A 195 -25.39 -5.82 -6.53
CA ASP A 195 -25.79 -6.60 -5.35
C ASP A 195 -26.00 -8.08 -5.66
N ASP A 196 -26.36 -8.41 -6.89
CA ASP A 196 -26.44 -9.80 -7.37
C ASP A 196 -25.06 -10.33 -7.78
N ALA A 197 -24.21 -9.49 -8.33
CA ALA A 197 -22.82 -9.83 -8.63
C ALA A 197 -22.04 -10.22 -7.36
N ILE A 198 -22.26 -9.53 -6.24
CA ILE A 198 -21.68 -9.87 -4.94
C ILE A 198 -22.04 -11.30 -4.50
N LYS A 199 -23.28 -11.73 -4.76
CA LYS A 199 -23.75 -13.09 -4.40
C LYS A 199 -23.25 -14.15 -5.36
N GLN A 200 -23.03 -13.80 -6.64
CA GLN A 200 -22.66 -14.73 -7.71
C GLN A 200 -21.16 -14.87 -7.89
N ALA A 201 -20.37 -13.92 -7.36
CA ALA A 201 -18.92 -13.89 -7.56
C ALA A 201 -18.25 -15.18 -7.07
N ASN A 202 -17.40 -15.72 -7.91
CA ASN A 202 -16.61 -16.93 -7.63
C ASN A 202 -15.12 -16.57 -7.65
N TRP A 203 -14.50 -16.61 -6.49
CA TRP A 203 -13.09 -16.24 -6.32
C TRP A 203 -12.13 -17.43 -6.54
N GLY A 204 -12.65 -18.61 -6.93
CA GLY A 204 -11.84 -19.81 -7.10
C GLY A 204 -11.01 -20.13 -5.86
N GLN A 205 -9.74 -20.45 -6.05
CA GLN A 205 -8.81 -20.76 -4.95
C GLN A 205 -8.59 -19.57 -3.97
N TYR A 206 -8.77 -18.34 -4.44
CA TYR A 206 -8.56 -17.13 -3.62
C TYR A 206 -9.71 -16.85 -2.64
N GLY A 207 -10.84 -17.55 -2.79
CA GLY A 207 -11.95 -17.47 -1.85
C GLY A 207 -11.62 -17.99 -0.44
N SER A 208 -10.54 -18.74 -0.30
CA SER A 208 -10.02 -19.23 0.99
C SER A 208 -9.00 -18.28 1.64
N TRP A 209 -8.56 -17.23 0.95
CA TRP A 209 -7.59 -16.28 1.47
C TRP A 209 -8.19 -15.44 2.61
N THR A 210 -7.31 -15.00 3.51
CA THR A 210 -7.68 -14.14 4.64
C THR A 210 -8.48 -12.93 4.14
N LEU A 211 -9.58 -12.61 4.80
CA LEU A 211 -10.50 -11.51 4.49
C LEU A 211 -11.34 -11.66 3.18
N ALA A 212 -11.29 -12.78 2.46
CA ALA A 212 -12.04 -12.94 1.21
C ALA A 212 -13.55 -12.67 1.37
N SER A 213 -14.17 -13.14 2.45
CA SER A 213 -15.60 -12.94 2.71
C SER A 213 -15.99 -11.47 2.92
N SER A 214 -15.12 -10.67 3.54
CA SER A 214 -15.37 -9.25 3.82
C SER A 214 -14.91 -8.33 2.67
N GLN A 215 -13.84 -8.66 1.98
CA GLN A 215 -13.27 -7.83 0.91
C GLN A 215 -13.88 -8.13 -0.47
N GLY A 216 -14.39 -9.33 -0.71
CA GLY A 216 -15.02 -9.70 -1.97
C GLY A 216 -16.16 -8.77 -2.39
N PRO A 217 -17.14 -8.47 -1.53
CA PRO A 217 -18.19 -7.48 -1.81
C PRO A 217 -17.64 -6.08 -2.15
N ILE A 218 -16.57 -5.66 -1.46
CA ILE A 218 -15.91 -4.37 -1.70
C ILE A 218 -15.21 -4.37 -3.07
N ALA A 219 -14.54 -5.47 -3.42
CA ALA A 219 -13.87 -5.62 -4.71
C ALA A 219 -14.86 -5.52 -5.88
N ILE A 220 -16.01 -6.21 -5.82
CA ILE A 220 -17.06 -6.09 -6.84
C ILE A 220 -17.47 -4.62 -7.01
N ARG A 221 -17.82 -3.93 -5.91
CA ARG A 221 -18.25 -2.52 -5.99
C ARG A 221 -17.16 -1.64 -6.59
N LYS A 222 -15.91 -1.84 -6.18
CA LYS A 222 -14.78 -1.02 -6.64
C LYS A 222 -14.48 -1.20 -8.11
N VAL A 223 -14.47 -2.42 -8.62
CA VAL A 223 -14.30 -2.70 -10.06
C VAL A 223 -15.49 -2.16 -10.86
N TYR A 224 -16.72 -2.29 -10.36
CA TYR A 224 -17.91 -1.69 -11.00
C TYR A 224 -17.84 -0.17 -11.05
N GLU A 225 -17.35 0.49 -10.00
CA GLU A 225 -17.07 1.94 -9.99
C GLU A 225 -16.06 2.31 -11.09
N GLU A 226 -14.98 1.56 -11.21
CA GLU A 226 -13.96 1.80 -12.23
C GLU A 226 -14.52 1.65 -13.65
N LEU A 227 -15.18 0.53 -13.95
CA LEU A 227 -15.73 0.22 -15.26
C LEU A 227 -16.86 1.20 -15.68
N SER A 228 -17.61 1.73 -14.72
CA SER A 228 -18.65 2.74 -14.97
C SER A 228 -18.10 4.17 -15.02
N GLY A 229 -16.78 4.37 -14.89
CA GLY A 229 -16.14 5.69 -14.90
C GLY A 229 -16.38 6.54 -13.64
N LYS A 230 -16.88 5.94 -12.56
CA LYS A 230 -17.17 6.63 -11.28
C LYS A 230 -16.02 6.61 -10.29
N LEU A 231 -14.98 5.82 -10.55
CA LEU A 231 -13.82 5.72 -9.66
C LEU A 231 -13.13 7.08 -9.52
N GLY A 232 -12.92 7.52 -8.28
CA GLY A 232 -12.20 8.75 -7.97
C GLY A 232 -12.90 10.05 -8.34
N GLY A 233 -14.23 10.05 -8.50
CA GLY A 233 -15.01 11.21 -8.96
C GLY A 233 -14.82 12.51 -8.16
N GLY A 234 -14.35 12.44 -6.89
CA GLY A 234 -13.98 13.61 -6.08
C GLY A 234 -12.48 13.93 -6.05
N LEU A 235 -11.63 12.99 -6.47
CA LEU A 235 -10.17 13.13 -6.45
C LEU A 235 -9.59 13.39 -7.84
N ARG A 236 -10.25 12.98 -8.93
CA ARG A 236 -9.79 13.20 -10.32
C ARG A 236 -9.54 14.67 -10.64
N ASP A 237 -10.40 15.57 -10.17
CA ASP A 237 -10.26 17.01 -10.41
C ASP A 237 -9.12 17.63 -9.60
N HIS A 238 -8.76 17.01 -8.48
CA HIS A 238 -7.67 17.50 -7.64
C HIS A 238 -6.30 17.11 -8.22
N TYR A 239 -6.16 15.87 -8.72
CA TYR A 239 -4.91 15.40 -9.36
C TYR A 239 -4.62 16.08 -10.70
N ARG A 240 -5.66 16.47 -11.48
CA ARG A 240 -5.47 17.27 -12.69
C ARG A 240 -4.91 18.67 -12.45
N LYS A 241 -5.03 19.18 -11.23
CA LYS A 241 -4.53 20.52 -10.85
C LYS A 241 -3.11 20.49 -10.29
N LEU A 242 -2.54 19.30 -10.02
CA LEU A 242 -1.19 19.13 -9.48
C LEU A 242 -0.16 18.75 -10.56
N ASN A 243 -0.61 18.44 -11.77
CA ASN A 243 0.18 18.26 -12.99
C ASN A 243 -0.08 19.43 -13.95
#